data_aba923a118c4810fe33fabef3669af78
#
_entry.id   aba923a118c4810fe33fabef3669af78
#
_cell.length_a   1.000
_cell.length_b   1.000
_cell.length_c   1.000
_cell.angle_alpha   90.00
_cell.angle_beta   90.00
_cell.angle_gamma   90.00
#
_symmetry.space_group_name_H-M   'P 1'
#
loop_
_entity.id
_entity.type
_entity.pdbx_description
1 polymer ?
#
loop_
_entity_poly.entity_id
_entity_poly.type
_entity_poly.pdbx_seq_one_letter_code
_entity_poly.pdbx_strand_id
1 'polypeptide(L)'
;MVVPPAVRRELEAHADAEAPNEACGLIAFRDGVAERFLPATNAAASPYRFQLEPHDPMDFYLEDEGYELAVFHSHPTDRAEPSRTDVENIGLWEGKPYLILSRPTRELRAWRIADGRVEELELE
;
A
#
# COMPACT_ATOMS: atom_id res chain seq x y z
N MET A 1 -4.38 7.47 11.38
CA MET A 1 -3.19 6.62 11.09
C MET A 1 -1.95 7.48 10.99
N VAL A 2 -0.86 6.99 11.53
CA VAL A 2 0.44 7.66 11.51
C VAL A 2 1.45 6.76 10.81
N VAL A 3 2.18 7.31 9.83
CA VAL A 3 3.30 6.63 9.20
C VAL A 3 4.56 7.40 9.59
N PRO A 4 5.36 6.85 10.54
CA PRO A 4 6.58 7.54 10.98
C PRO A 4 7.57 7.77 9.83
N PRO A 5 8.44 8.79 9.93
CA PRO A 5 9.41 9.10 8.86
C PRO A 5 10.28 7.91 8.44
N ALA A 6 10.67 7.05 9.37
CA ALA A 6 11.50 5.88 9.04
C ALA A 6 10.75 4.90 8.13
N VAL A 7 9.48 4.64 8.42
CA VAL A 7 8.65 3.76 7.58
C VAL A 7 8.40 4.42 6.23
N ARG A 8 8.11 5.72 6.23
CA ARG A 8 7.88 6.46 4.99
C ARG A 8 9.09 6.39 4.06
N ARG A 9 10.29 6.49 4.60
CA ARG A 9 11.52 6.37 3.81
C ARG A 9 11.64 4.99 3.15
N GLU A 10 11.23 3.94 3.86
CA GLU A 10 11.22 2.59 3.28
C GLU A 10 10.22 2.47 2.13
N LEU A 11 9.04 3.09 2.26
CA LEU A 11 8.04 3.10 1.19
C LEU A 11 8.58 3.82 -0.05
N GLU A 12 9.20 4.98 0.13
CA GLU A 12 9.75 5.77 -0.96
C GLU A 12 10.91 5.04 -1.64
N ALA A 13 11.79 4.41 -0.86
CA ALA A 13 12.91 3.65 -1.41
C ALA A 13 12.42 2.47 -2.25
N HIS A 14 11.39 1.77 -1.78
CA HIS A 14 10.82 0.65 -2.52
C HIS A 14 10.16 1.11 -3.82
N ALA A 15 9.41 2.22 -3.76
CA ALA A 15 8.80 2.82 -4.94
C ALA A 15 9.84 3.18 -6.00
N ASP A 16 10.96 3.77 -5.59
CA ASP A 16 12.02 4.16 -6.51
C ASP A 16 12.76 2.94 -7.08
N ALA A 17 12.95 1.90 -6.27
CA ALA A 17 13.64 0.68 -6.70
C ALA A 17 12.84 -0.10 -7.75
N GLU A 18 11.51 -0.10 -7.63
CA GLU A 18 10.63 -0.87 -8.52
C GLU A 18 10.19 -0.09 -9.76
N ALA A 19 10.38 1.22 -9.79
CA ALA A 19 10.00 2.02 -10.96
C ALA A 19 10.70 1.49 -12.22
N PRO A 20 10.03 1.45 -13.38
CA PRO A 20 8.75 2.06 -13.72
C PRO A 20 7.50 1.25 -13.33
N ASN A 21 7.66 0.11 -12.67
CA ASN A 21 6.55 -0.70 -12.22
C ASN A 21 5.99 -0.18 -10.89
N GLU A 22 4.73 -0.51 -10.60
CA GLU A 22 4.18 -0.26 -9.27
C GLU A 22 4.91 -1.13 -8.26
N ALA A 23 5.37 -0.51 -7.17
CA ALA A 23 5.85 -1.23 -6.00
C ALA A 23 4.65 -1.60 -5.12
N CYS A 24 4.74 -2.67 -4.36
CA CYS A 24 3.69 -3.03 -3.41
C CYS A 24 4.28 -3.69 -2.17
N GLY A 25 3.46 -3.76 -1.13
CA GLY A 25 3.83 -4.39 0.12
C GLY A 25 2.73 -4.26 1.16
N LEU A 26 3.04 -4.73 2.36
CA LEU A 26 2.14 -4.65 3.50
C LEU A 26 2.72 -3.70 4.53
N ILE A 27 1.84 -2.97 5.21
CA ILE A 27 2.23 -2.14 6.35
C ILE A 27 1.50 -2.68 7.57
N ALA A 28 2.24 -2.98 8.62
CA ALA A 28 1.67 -3.46 9.88
C ALA A 28 1.53 -2.29 10.84
N PHE A 29 0.27 -1.96 11.18
CA PHE A 29 -0.08 -0.90 12.13
C PHE A 29 -0.41 -1.50 13.48
N ARG A 30 0.01 -0.82 14.54
CA ARG A 30 -0.41 -1.12 15.92
C ARG A 30 -0.86 0.19 16.57
N ASP A 31 -2.08 0.18 17.10
CA ASP A 31 -2.67 1.37 17.72
C ASP A 31 -2.60 2.61 16.81
N GLY A 32 -2.85 2.40 15.52
CA GLY A 32 -2.89 3.47 14.54
C GLY A 32 -1.53 3.97 14.05
N VAL A 33 -0.43 3.34 14.48
CA VAL A 33 0.94 3.72 14.09
C VAL A 33 1.59 2.61 13.29
N ALA A 34 2.14 2.94 12.14
CA ALA A 34 2.87 1.97 11.32
C ALA A 34 4.18 1.59 12.01
N GLU A 35 4.36 0.31 12.29
CA GLU A 35 5.57 -0.21 12.93
C GLU A 35 6.50 -0.92 11.94
N ARG A 36 5.94 -1.57 10.92
CA ARG A 36 6.73 -2.38 9.99
C ARG A 36 6.22 -2.17 8.57
N PHE A 37 7.16 -2.07 7.64
CA PHE A 37 6.88 -2.21 6.22
C PHE A 37 7.44 -3.54 5.73
N LEU A 38 6.62 -4.30 5.03
CA LEU A 38 6.96 -5.61 4.48
C LEU A 38 6.90 -5.51 2.96
N PRO A 39 8.02 -5.16 2.30
CA PRO A 39 8.02 -5.08 0.85
C PRO A 39 7.66 -6.41 0.22
N ALA A 40 6.91 -6.36 -0.87
CA ALA A 40 6.48 -7.54 -1.60
C ALA A 40 6.86 -7.42 -3.07
N THR A 41 6.72 -8.51 -3.78
CA THR A 41 6.92 -8.53 -5.22
C THR A 41 5.61 -8.20 -5.92
N ASN A 42 5.67 -7.33 -6.92
CA ASN A 42 4.54 -7.12 -7.82
C ASN A 42 4.60 -8.18 -8.92
N ALA A 43 3.84 -9.26 -8.76
CA ALA A 43 3.83 -10.36 -9.70
C ALA A 43 3.28 -9.97 -11.08
N ALA A 44 2.50 -8.87 -11.15
CA ALA A 44 2.01 -8.34 -12.43
C ALA A 44 3.11 -7.62 -13.22
N ALA A 45 4.17 -7.18 -12.54
CA ALA A 45 5.30 -6.45 -13.14
C ALA A 45 4.82 -5.34 -14.08
N SER A 46 3.87 -4.51 -13.61
CA SER A 46 3.17 -3.52 -14.42
C SER A 46 3.30 -2.13 -13.82
N PRO A 47 3.41 -1.06 -14.66
CA PRO A 47 3.35 0.31 -14.17
C PRO A 47 1.93 0.78 -13.84
N TYR A 48 0.89 -0.04 -14.10
CA TYR A 48 -0.51 0.38 -13.98
C TYR A 48 -1.35 -0.45 -13.01
N ARG A 49 -0.82 -1.58 -12.55
CA ARG A 49 -1.52 -2.44 -11.59
C ARG A 49 -0.51 -3.25 -10.79
N PHE A 50 -0.98 -3.85 -9.70
CA PHE A 50 -0.13 -4.73 -8.91
C PHE A 50 -0.88 -6.01 -8.54
N GLN A 51 -0.09 -7.07 -8.36
CA GLN A 51 -0.53 -8.31 -7.76
C GLN A 51 0.48 -8.63 -6.67
N LEU A 52 0.07 -8.46 -5.42
CA LEU A 52 0.96 -8.57 -4.29
C LEU A 52 1.33 -10.03 -4.01
N GLU A 53 2.63 -10.31 -4.07
CA GLU A 53 3.18 -11.60 -3.69
C GLU A 53 4.14 -11.36 -2.52
N PRO A 54 3.79 -11.78 -1.29
CA PRO A 54 4.64 -11.51 -0.13
C PRO A 54 5.93 -12.29 -0.21
N HIS A 55 7.01 -11.71 0.34
CA HIS A 55 8.29 -12.41 0.42
C HIS A 55 8.22 -13.58 1.42
N ASP A 56 7.40 -13.43 2.44
CA ASP A 56 7.10 -14.48 3.42
C ASP A 56 5.58 -14.65 3.52
N PRO A 57 5.03 -15.84 3.18
CA PRO A 57 3.58 -16.05 3.28
C PRO A 57 3.02 -15.81 4.69
N MET A 58 3.85 -15.92 5.72
CA MET A 58 3.44 -15.66 7.11
C MET A 58 3.10 -14.19 7.36
N ASP A 59 3.53 -13.28 6.48
CA ASP A 59 3.21 -11.86 6.63
C ASP A 59 1.70 -11.59 6.62
N PHE A 60 0.91 -12.41 5.93
CA PHE A 60 -0.54 -12.28 5.94
C PHE A 60 -1.18 -12.59 7.30
N TYR A 61 -0.46 -13.26 8.19
CA TYR A 61 -0.97 -13.67 9.49
C TYR A 61 -0.58 -12.72 10.63
N LEU A 62 0.00 -11.56 10.31
CA LEU A 62 0.37 -10.57 11.33
C LEU A 62 -0.85 -10.04 12.09
N GLU A 63 -2.02 -10.09 11.50
CA GLU A 63 -3.26 -9.72 12.21
C GLU A 63 -3.49 -10.59 13.44
N ASP A 64 -3.06 -11.84 13.40
CA ASP A 64 -3.15 -12.75 14.55
C ASP A 64 -2.22 -12.33 15.69
N GLU A 65 -1.23 -11.48 15.41
CA GLU A 65 -0.32 -10.95 16.42
C GLU A 65 -0.73 -9.55 16.90
N GLY A 66 -1.95 -9.10 16.55
CA GLY A 66 -2.50 -7.83 17.01
C GLY A 66 -2.22 -6.65 16.10
N TYR A 67 -1.65 -6.87 14.92
CA TYR A 67 -1.46 -5.81 13.93
C TYR A 67 -2.72 -5.63 13.07
N GLU A 68 -2.94 -4.40 12.62
CA GLU A 68 -3.85 -4.13 11.51
C GLU A 68 -3.00 -4.04 10.25
N LEU A 69 -3.30 -4.86 9.25
CA LEU A 69 -2.58 -4.84 7.98
C LEU A 69 -3.23 -3.85 7.02
N ALA A 70 -2.38 -3.02 6.41
CA ALA A 70 -2.74 -2.17 5.29
C ALA A 70 -1.96 -2.65 4.07
N VAL A 71 -2.55 -2.47 2.88
CA VAL A 71 -1.83 -2.70 1.65
C VAL A 71 -1.24 -1.39 1.15
N PHE A 72 -0.05 -1.47 0.59
CA PHE A 72 0.67 -0.34 0.01
C PHE A 72 0.97 -0.61 -1.45
N HIS A 73 0.81 0.41 -2.29
CA HIS A 73 1.42 0.40 -3.61
C HIS A 73 1.79 1.81 -4.04
N SER A 74 2.67 1.90 -5.04
CA SER A 74 3.07 3.18 -5.61
C SER A 74 2.39 3.40 -6.96
N HIS A 75 2.16 4.68 -7.27
CA HIS A 75 1.81 5.12 -8.62
C HIS A 75 3.07 5.75 -9.23
N PRO A 76 3.71 5.09 -10.21
CA PRO A 76 4.95 5.62 -10.78
C PRO A 76 4.82 6.95 -11.49
N THR A 77 3.64 7.23 -12.08
CA THR A 77 3.43 8.42 -12.91
C THR A 77 2.15 9.19 -12.58
N ASP A 78 1.37 8.75 -11.60
CA ASP A 78 0.07 9.33 -11.30
C ASP A 78 0.01 9.80 -9.84
N ARG A 79 -1.06 10.52 -9.50
CA ARG A 79 -1.30 11.03 -8.15
C ARG A 79 -1.70 9.92 -7.18
N ALA A 80 -1.67 10.23 -5.87
CA ALA A 80 -1.90 9.27 -4.81
C ALA A 80 -3.39 9.00 -4.55
N GLU A 81 -4.14 8.75 -5.60
CA GLU A 81 -5.57 8.43 -5.54
C GLU A 81 -5.85 7.10 -6.22
N PRO A 82 -6.81 6.29 -5.73
CA PRO A 82 -7.14 5.03 -6.37
C PRO A 82 -7.54 5.25 -7.83
N SER A 83 -6.94 4.48 -8.71
CA SER A 83 -7.31 4.45 -10.12
C SER A 83 -8.54 3.57 -10.30
N ARG A 84 -9.14 3.64 -11.49
CA ARG A 84 -10.22 2.73 -11.86
C ARG A 84 -9.75 1.27 -11.77
N THR A 85 -8.52 1.02 -12.22
CA THR A 85 -7.92 -0.31 -12.14
C THR A 85 -7.79 -0.77 -10.68
N ASP A 86 -7.40 0.12 -9.76
CA ASP A 86 -7.31 -0.20 -8.34
C ASP A 86 -8.66 -0.64 -7.78
N VAL A 87 -9.72 0.09 -8.11
CA VAL A 87 -11.07 -0.23 -7.64
C VAL A 87 -11.55 -1.56 -8.21
N GLU A 88 -11.33 -1.79 -9.49
CA GLU A 88 -11.75 -3.03 -10.16
C GLU A 88 -11.00 -4.26 -9.65
N ASN A 89 -9.76 -4.10 -9.23
CA ASN A 89 -8.90 -5.21 -8.79
C ASN A 89 -8.69 -5.25 -7.27
N ILE A 90 -9.57 -4.65 -6.50
CA ILE A 90 -9.38 -4.55 -5.05
C ILE A 90 -9.25 -5.93 -4.36
N GLY A 91 -10.04 -6.91 -4.78
CA GLY A 91 -9.92 -8.30 -4.32
C GLY A 91 -9.83 -8.45 -2.81
N LEU A 92 -8.77 -9.08 -2.34
CA LEU A 92 -8.53 -9.37 -0.92
C LEU A 92 -8.37 -8.12 -0.06
N TRP A 93 -8.10 -6.98 -0.66
CA TRP A 93 -7.82 -5.73 0.06
C TRP A 93 -9.07 -4.90 0.31
N GLU A 94 -10.22 -5.40 -0.13
CA GLU A 94 -11.49 -4.72 0.09
C GLU A 94 -11.72 -4.49 1.59
N GLY A 95 -12.05 -3.24 1.96
CA GLY A 95 -12.30 -2.86 3.34
C GLY A 95 -11.05 -2.63 4.19
N LYS A 96 -9.87 -2.96 3.71
CA LYS A 96 -8.62 -2.72 4.43
C LYS A 96 -8.07 -1.33 4.10
N PRO A 97 -7.26 -0.74 5.00
CA PRO A 97 -6.55 0.49 4.66
C PRO A 97 -5.67 0.26 3.43
N TYR A 98 -5.68 1.23 2.53
CA TYR A 98 -5.09 1.14 1.19
C TYR A 98 -4.27 2.40 0.99
N LEU A 99 -2.93 2.29 1.08
CA LEU A 99 -2.04 3.43 1.02
C LEU A 99 -1.37 3.51 -0.35
N ILE A 100 -1.39 4.71 -0.92
CA ILE A 100 -0.82 4.97 -2.24
C ILE A 100 0.22 6.07 -2.12
N LEU A 101 1.42 5.80 -2.62
CA LEU A 101 2.48 6.80 -2.75
C LEU A 101 2.58 7.22 -4.21
N SER A 102 2.40 8.52 -4.46
CA SER A 102 2.67 9.08 -5.77
C SER A 102 4.16 9.32 -5.90
N ARG A 103 4.80 8.67 -6.87
CA ARG A 103 6.22 8.88 -7.09
C ARG A 103 6.53 10.30 -7.59
N PRO A 104 5.73 10.89 -8.51
CA PRO A 104 6.00 12.27 -8.97
C PRO A 104 5.88 13.33 -7.88
N THR A 105 4.85 13.25 -7.03
CA THR A 105 4.58 14.29 -6.03
C THR A 105 5.15 13.97 -4.65
N ARG A 106 5.53 12.72 -4.41
CA ARG A 106 5.95 12.20 -3.10
C ARG A 106 4.84 12.26 -2.05
N GLU A 107 3.60 12.46 -2.47
CA GLU A 107 2.45 12.45 -1.58
C GLU A 107 2.05 11.02 -1.23
N LEU A 108 1.78 10.78 0.04
CA LEU A 108 1.25 9.51 0.55
C LEU A 108 -0.15 9.75 1.07
N ARG A 109 -1.14 9.00 0.57
CA ARG A 109 -2.53 9.11 1.00
C ARG A 109 -3.10 7.74 1.31
N ALA A 110 -4.06 7.71 2.23
CA ALA A 110 -4.69 6.49 2.69
C ALA A 110 -6.16 6.47 2.29
N TRP A 111 -6.63 5.31 1.90
CA TRP A 111 -7.97 5.10 1.36
C TRP A 111 -8.60 3.83 1.91
N ARG A 112 -9.91 3.72 1.75
CA ARG A 112 -10.63 2.45 1.90
C ARG A 112 -11.52 2.27 0.69
N ILE A 113 -11.45 1.11 0.08
CA ILE A 113 -12.26 0.76 -1.09
C ILE A 113 -13.17 -0.40 -0.69
N ALA A 114 -14.48 -0.20 -0.78
CA ALA A 114 -15.47 -1.20 -0.43
C ALA A 114 -16.74 -0.98 -1.25
N ASP A 115 -17.31 -2.03 -1.80
CA ASP A 115 -18.54 -1.98 -2.60
C ASP A 115 -18.46 -0.97 -3.75
N GLY A 116 -17.30 -0.85 -4.38
CA GLY A 116 -17.05 0.09 -5.47
C GLY A 116 -16.93 1.55 -5.03
N ARG A 117 -16.95 1.82 -3.73
CA ARG A 117 -16.85 3.18 -3.17
C ARG A 117 -15.45 3.42 -2.64
N VAL A 118 -14.99 4.65 -2.81
CA VAL A 118 -13.67 5.09 -2.37
C VAL A 118 -13.84 6.14 -1.28
N GLU A 119 -13.23 5.90 -0.13
CA GLU A 119 -13.26 6.83 1.01
C GLU A 119 -11.82 7.15 1.39
N GLU A 120 -11.50 8.43 1.53
CA GLU A 120 -10.18 8.82 2.02
C GLU A 120 -10.12 8.68 3.53
N LEU A 121 -9.04 8.08 4.03
CA LEU A 121 -8.77 7.94 5.46
C LEU A 121 -7.80 9.03 5.90
N GLU A 122 -7.94 9.46 7.15
CA GLU A 122 -7.04 10.45 7.71
C GLU A 122 -5.65 9.86 7.93
N LEU A 123 -4.64 10.53 7.39
CA LEU A 123 -3.24 10.15 7.52
C LEU A 123 -2.46 11.35 8.06
N GLU A 124 -1.91 11.18 9.25
CA GLU A 124 -1.13 12.21 9.92
C GLU A 124 0.36 12.11 9.57
#